data_86713f4823fa15ef88e5d183161d4640
#
_entry.id   86713f4823fa15ef88e5d183161d4640
#
_cell.length_a   1.000
_cell.length_b   1.000
_cell.length_c   1.000
_cell.angle_alpha   90.00
_cell.angle_beta   90.00
_cell.angle_gamma   90.00
#
_symmetry.space_group_name_H-M   'P 1'
#
loop_
_entity.id
_entity.type
_entity.pdbx_description
1 polymer ?
#
loop_
_entity_poly.entity_id
_entity_poly.type
_entity_poly.pdbx_seq_one_letter_code
_entity_poly.pdbx_strand_id
1 'polypeptide(L)'
;RTGRALPRGPWGRCPPASAPTPRTKDIMSYVLNTSEGFADESAAGFVSVHRSLVRRVPGGVARRTRTPAGNVAVVIGGGSGHYPAFAGLVGEGLAHAAAMGNVFASPSTQQICSVARSVATDAGVLLSYGNYAGDVLNFDLAQQRLIDEGIPCRTVRVTDDVCSAPSSEAHKRRGIAGDLAVFRAAGWASAQGFDLDTVAGIAARA
;
A
#
# COMPACT_ATOMS: atom_id res chain seq x y z
N ARG A 1 -3.49 -63.26 29.49
CA ARG A 1 -4.14 -61.94 29.74
C ARG A 1 -4.87 -61.60 28.44
N THR A 2 -6.20 -61.79 28.47
CA THR A 2 -7.11 -61.58 27.33
C THR A 2 -7.40 -60.09 27.22
N GLY A 3 -6.92 -59.45 26.17
CA GLY A 3 -7.22 -58.09 25.85
C GLY A 3 -8.66 -57.95 25.32
N ARG A 4 -9.52 -57.30 26.09
CA ARG A 4 -10.90 -56.99 25.73
C ARG A 4 -10.90 -55.83 24.72
N ALA A 5 -11.35 -56.07 23.50
CA ALA A 5 -11.58 -55.03 22.50
C ALA A 5 -12.75 -54.11 22.92
N LEU A 6 -12.56 -52.82 22.88
CA LEU A 6 -13.61 -51.83 23.17
C LEU A 6 -14.67 -51.87 22.03
N PRO A 7 -15.96 -51.66 22.37
CA PRO A 7 -17.02 -51.64 21.35
C PRO A 7 -16.86 -50.41 20.46
N ARG A 8 -16.95 -50.60 19.17
CA ARG A 8 -16.97 -49.54 18.15
C ARG A 8 -18.28 -48.75 18.29
N GLY A 9 -18.18 -47.42 18.47
CA GLY A 9 -19.32 -46.51 18.56
C GLY A 9 -20.18 -46.49 17.25
N PRO A 10 -21.38 -45.90 17.29
CA PRO A 10 -22.40 -45.97 16.24
C PRO A 10 -22.09 -45.16 14.98
N TRP A 11 -20.87 -44.63 14.85
CA TRP A 11 -20.46 -43.89 13.65
C TRP A 11 -19.92 -44.84 12.61
N GLY A 12 -20.79 -45.17 11.66
CA GLY A 12 -20.44 -45.98 10.49
C GLY A 12 -19.25 -45.38 9.74
N ARG A 13 -18.47 -46.23 9.07
CA ARG A 13 -17.36 -45.79 8.20
C ARG A 13 -17.87 -44.73 7.24
N CYS A 14 -17.19 -43.57 7.19
CA CYS A 14 -17.37 -42.65 6.09
C CYS A 14 -17.18 -43.42 4.77
N PRO A 15 -18.09 -43.27 3.81
CA PRO A 15 -17.89 -43.83 2.47
C PRO A 15 -16.57 -43.27 1.92
N PRO A 16 -15.81 -44.03 1.13
CA PRO A 16 -14.60 -43.51 0.49
C PRO A 16 -14.99 -42.27 -0.28
N ALA A 17 -14.22 -41.18 -0.08
CA ALA A 17 -14.41 -39.96 -0.82
C ALA A 17 -14.48 -40.31 -2.31
N SER A 18 -15.61 -40.02 -2.93
CA SER A 18 -15.75 -40.13 -4.38
C SER A 18 -14.62 -39.30 -5.00
N ALA A 19 -13.92 -39.89 -5.99
CA ALA A 19 -12.89 -39.17 -6.74
C ALA A 19 -13.47 -37.83 -7.18
N PRO A 20 -12.75 -36.73 -6.97
CA PRO A 20 -13.25 -35.41 -7.37
C PRO A 20 -13.59 -35.49 -8.86
N THR A 21 -14.85 -35.29 -9.20
CA THR A 21 -15.26 -35.01 -10.56
C THR A 21 -14.35 -33.89 -11.07
N PRO A 22 -13.76 -34.04 -12.30
CA PRO A 22 -12.97 -32.98 -12.87
C PRO A 22 -13.86 -31.72 -12.86
N ARG A 23 -13.50 -30.72 -12.05
CA ARG A 23 -14.12 -29.39 -12.11
C ARG A 23 -14.00 -28.96 -13.56
N THR A 24 -15.12 -28.82 -14.25
CA THR A 24 -15.19 -27.93 -15.40
C THR A 24 -14.43 -26.69 -14.95
N LYS A 25 -13.32 -26.37 -15.63
CA LYS A 25 -12.60 -25.11 -15.37
C LYS A 25 -13.68 -24.04 -15.47
N ASP A 26 -14.08 -23.48 -14.34
CA ASP A 26 -14.89 -22.27 -14.34
C ASP A 26 -14.08 -21.29 -15.17
N ILE A 27 -14.50 -21.07 -16.41
CA ILE A 27 -13.88 -20.09 -17.30
C ILE A 27 -14.33 -18.75 -16.74
N MET A 28 -13.59 -18.28 -15.74
CA MET A 28 -13.75 -16.91 -15.29
C MET A 28 -13.23 -16.02 -16.41
N SER A 29 -14.14 -15.30 -17.03
CA SER A 29 -13.77 -14.31 -18.05
C SER A 29 -13.30 -13.05 -17.35
N TYR A 30 -12.03 -12.72 -17.56
CA TYR A 30 -11.44 -11.46 -17.08
C TYR A 30 -11.41 -10.45 -18.22
N VAL A 31 -11.73 -9.20 -17.92
CA VAL A 31 -11.58 -8.08 -18.86
C VAL A 31 -10.18 -7.50 -18.66
N LEU A 32 -9.21 -8.09 -19.31
CA LEU A 32 -7.81 -7.64 -19.31
C LEU A 32 -7.17 -7.98 -20.66
N ASN A 33 -6.16 -7.22 -21.08
CA ASN A 33 -5.40 -7.52 -22.29
C ASN A 33 -4.36 -8.61 -22.02
N THR A 34 -3.45 -8.37 -21.06
CA THR A 34 -2.46 -9.35 -20.60
C THR A 34 -2.32 -9.27 -19.08
N SER A 35 -1.91 -10.36 -18.44
CA SER A 35 -1.63 -10.39 -17.00
C SER A 35 -0.46 -9.49 -16.63
N GLU A 36 0.55 -9.42 -17.48
CA GLU A 36 1.75 -8.61 -17.28
C GLU A 36 1.45 -7.11 -17.33
N GLY A 37 0.57 -6.70 -18.23
CA GLY A 37 0.16 -5.31 -18.43
C GLY A 37 -0.89 -4.82 -17.42
N PHE A 38 -1.55 -5.72 -16.69
CA PHE A 38 -2.76 -5.41 -15.90
C PHE A 38 -2.59 -4.23 -14.94
N ALA A 39 -1.53 -4.22 -14.14
CA ALA A 39 -1.31 -3.17 -13.14
C ALA A 39 -1.12 -1.79 -13.79
N ASP A 40 -0.36 -1.73 -14.89
CA ASP A 40 -0.06 -0.49 -15.58
C ASP A 40 -1.27 0.05 -16.36
N GLU A 41 -2.00 -0.84 -17.03
CA GLU A 41 -3.24 -0.52 -17.74
C GLU A 41 -4.35 -0.09 -16.77
N SER A 42 -4.47 -0.76 -15.61
CA SER A 42 -5.41 -0.36 -14.55
C SER A 42 -5.12 1.04 -14.04
N ALA A 43 -3.84 1.37 -13.82
CA ALA A 43 -3.44 2.72 -13.42
C ALA A 43 -3.72 3.76 -14.51
N ALA A 44 -3.52 3.41 -15.79
CA ALA A 44 -3.87 4.29 -16.92
C ALA A 44 -5.39 4.51 -17.01
N GLY A 45 -6.18 3.46 -16.86
CA GLY A 45 -7.64 3.52 -16.82
C GLY A 45 -8.14 4.39 -15.65
N PHE A 46 -7.59 4.20 -14.45
CA PHE A 46 -7.89 5.02 -13.29
C PHE A 46 -7.66 6.51 -13.57
N VAL A 47 -6.49 6.86 -14.10
CA VAL A 47 -6.16 8.26 -14.43
C VAL A 47 -7.07 8.82 -15.52
N SER A 48 -7.45 8.02 -16.51
CA SER A 48 -8.37 8.43 -17.56
C SER A 48 -9.74 8.85 -17.01
N VAL A 49 -10.28 8.04 -16.10
CA VAL A 49 -11.58 8.31 -15.43
C VAL A 49 -11.47 9.52 -14.49
N HIS A 50 -10.38 9.64 -13.75
CA HIS A 50 -10.18 10.66 -12.72
C HIS A 50 -9.25 11.80 -13.17
N ARG A 51 -9.18 12.08 -14.48
CA ARG A 51 -8.24 13.06 -15.07
C ARG A 51 -8.35 14.50 -14.55
N SER A 52 -9.46 14.85 -13.93
CA SER A 52 -9.63 16.16 -13.25
C SER A 52 -8.92 16.22 -11.90
N LEU A 53 -8.69 15.08 -11.25
CA LEU A 53 -8.12 14.99 -9.90
C LEU A 53 -6.66 14.56 -9.91
N VAL A 54 -6.30 13.61 -10.79
CA VAL A 54 -4.98 12.98 -10.82
C VAL A 54 -4.36 12.99 -12.22
N ARG A 55 -3.04 12.82 -12.26
CA ARG A 55 -2.25 12.63 -13.46
C ARG A 55 -1.34 11.41 -13.34
N ARG A 56 -1.02 10.78 -14.44
CA ARG A 56 -0.03 9.71 -14.50
C ARG A 56 1.38 10.29 -14.27
N VAL A 57 2.19 9.58 -13.49
CA VAL A 57 3.63 9.81 -13.37
C VAL A 57 4.36 8.46 -13.49
N PRO A 58 5.64 8.43 -13.89
CA PRO A 58 6.38 7.17 -13.95
C PRO A 58 6.41 6.51 -12.58
N GLY A 59 5.89 5.28 -12.49
CA GLY A 59 5.82 4.49 -11.26
C GLY A 59 4.55 4.69 -10.42
N GLY A 60 3.61 5.58 -10.85
CA GLY A 60 2.40 5.79 -10.07
C GLY A 60 1.49 6.90 -10.56
N VAL A 61 0.82 7.55 -9.63
CA VAL A 61 -0.09 8.67 -9.87
C VAL A 61 0.24 9.83 -8.94
N ALA A 62 -0.02 11.05 -9.39
CA ALA A 62 0.08 12.26 -8.58
C ALA A 62 -1.19 13.09 -8.72
N ARG A 63 -1.51 13.90 -7.71
CA ARG A 63 -2.62 14.84 -7.82
C ARG A 63 -2.38 15.83 -8.96
N ARG A 64 -3.45 16.35 -9.53
CA ARG A 64 -3.35 17.28 -10.65
C ARG A 64 -2.84 18.65 -10.21
N THR A 65 -3.24 19.10 -9.03
CA THR A 65 -2.74 20.31 -8.41
C THR A 65 -1.30 20.13 -7.98
N ARG A 66 -0.48 21.17 -8.17
CA ARG A 66 0.91 21.14 -7.68
C ARG A 66 0.95 21.19 -6.15
N THR A 67 1.97 20.59 -5.56
CA THR A 67 2.30 20.85 -4.17
C THR A 67 2.69 22.32 -4.04
N PRO A 68 2.08 23.11 -3.15
CA PRO A 68 2.51 24.48 -2.92
C PRO A 68 3.98 24.51 -2.50
N ALA A 69 4.71 25.54 -2.94
CA ALA A 69 6.08 25.76 -2.49
C ALA A 69 6.11 25.87 -0.95
N GLY A 70 7.10 25.28 -0.32
CA GLY A 70 7.22 25.26 1.14
C GLY A 70 6.34 24.24 1.87
N ASN A 71 5.46 23.50 1.17
CA ASN A 71 4.67 22.43 1.78
C ASN A 71 5.32 21.06 1.58
N VAL A 72 5.27 20.20 2.59
CA VAL A 72 5.75 18.83 2.54
C VAL A 72 4.93 18.01 1.55
N ALA A 73 5.56 17.28 0.65
CA ALA A 73 4.88 16.35 -0.25
C ALA A 73 4.63 15.02 0.47
N VAL A 74 3.38 14.61 0.62
CA VAL A 74 3.01 13.30 1.18
C VAL A 74 2.90 12.30 0.04
N VAL A 75 3.76 11.27 0.07
CA VAL A 75 3.81 10.18 -0.92
C VAL A 75 3.50 8.86 -0.23
N ILE A 76 2.49 8.19 -0.72
CA ILE A 76 2.04 6.88 -0.20
C ILE A 76 2.34 5.79 -1.24
N GLY A 77 2.14 4.53 -0.89
CA GLY A 77 2.24 3.47 -1.90
C GLY A 77 2.15 2.07 -1.36
N GLY A 78 2.06 1.16 -2.31
CA GLY A 78 1.90 -0.27 -2.11
C GLY A 78 1.46 -0.94 -3.41
N GLY A 79 0.96 -2.19 -3.33
CA GLY A 79 0.46 -2.93 -4.49
C GLY A 79 -0.81 -2.32 -5.07
N SER A 80 -0.89 -2.26 -6.40
CA SER A 80 -2.04 -1.70 -7.13
C SER A 80 -3.34 -2.49 -6.98
N GLY A 81 -3.28 -3.74 -6.49
CA GLY A 81 -4.46 -4.58 -6.26
C GLY A 81 -5.27 -4.23 -5.01
N HIS A 82 -4.80 -3.31 -4.19
CA HIS A 82 -5.49 -2.84 -2.99
C HIS A 82 -6.55 -1.76 -3.27
N TYR A 83 -7.00 -1.62 -4.51
CA TYR A 83 -7.96 -0.59 -4.90
C TYR A 83 -9.11 -0.43 -3.88
N PRO A 84 -9.51 0.81 -3.50
CA PRO A 84 -9.06 2.12 -4.04
C PRO A 84 -7.68 2.59 -3.54
N ALA A 85 -7.08 1.94 -2.55
CA ALA A 85 -5.70 2.21 -2.19
C ALA A 85 -4.76 1.74 -3.33
N PHE A 86 -3.72 2.46 -3.71
CA PHE A 86 -3.32 3.72 -3.08
C PHE A 86 -3.69 4.92 -3.96
N ALA A 87 -3.95 4.68 -5.25
CA ALA A 87 -4.26 5.71 -6.24
C ALA A 87 -5.49 6.56 -5.86
N GLY A 88 -6.55 5.92 -5.33
CA GLY A 88 -7.77 6.58 -4.92
C GLY A 88 -7.63 7.42 -3.64
N LEU A 89 -6.48 7.38 -2.98
CA LEU A 89 -6.16 8.20 -1.81
C LEU A 89 -5.26 9.41 -2.17
N VAL A 90 -5.12 9.69 -3.46
CA VAL A 90 -4.37 10.85 -3.97
C VAL A 90 -5.35 12.00 -4.22
N GLY A 91 -5.16 13.11 -3.51
CA GLY A 91 -6.05 14.28 -3.61
C GLY A 91 -5.76 15.33 -2.56
N GLU A 92 -6.53 16.41 -2.59
CA GLU A 92 -6.40 17.50 -1.62
C GLU A 92 -6.77 17.02 -0.21
N GLY A 93 -5.95 17.36 0.76
CA GLY A 93 -6.09 16.94 2.15
C GLY A 93 -5.79 15.46 2.41
N LEU A 94 -5.30 14.72 1.41
CA LEU A 94 -4.76 13.36 1.47
C LEU A 94 -3.35 13.35 0.88
N ALA A 95 -2.97 12.27 0.18
CA ALA A 95 -1.65 12.17 -0.41
C ALA A 95 -1.49 13.08 -1.65
N HIS A 96 -0.26 13.54 -1.87
CA HIS A 96 0.13 14.26 -3.08
C HIS A 96 0.39 13.34 -4.26
N ALA A 97 0.87 12.11 -3.96
CA ALA A 97 1.13 11.08 -4.96
C ALA A 97 1.10 9.68 -4.32
N ALA A 98 0.93 8.66 -5.17
CA ALA A 98 1.03 7.27 -4.79
C ALA A 98 1.96 6.50 -5.73
N ALA A 99 2.96 5.81 -5.18
CA ALA A 99 3.76 4.83 -5.89
C ALA A 99 2.98 3.51 -5.98
N MET A 100 2.85 2.99 -7.19
CA MET A 100 2.02 1.82 -7.47
C MET A 100 2.90 0.65 -7.91
N GLY A 101 2.96 -0.39 -7.06
CA GLY A 101 3.57 -1.66 -7.41
C GLY A 101 2.67 -2.52 -8.29
N ASN A 102 3.12 -3.74 -8.60
CA ASN A 102 2.24 -4.73 -9.21
C ASN A 102 1.13 -5.14 -8.23
N VAL A 103 0.18 -5.95 -8.63
CA VAL A 103 -1.11 -6.19 -7.93
C VAL A 103 -0.95 -6.35 -6.41
N PHE A 104 -0.14 -7.32 -5.95
CA PHE A 104 0.17 -7.53 -4.53
C PHE A 104 1.68 -7.50 -4.26
N ALA A 105 2.38 -6.59 -4.89
CA ALA A 105 3.81 -6.40 -4.70
C ALA A 105 4.12 -4.93 -4.41
N SER A 106 5.10 -4.69 -3.55
CA SER A 106 5.62 -3.36 -3.28
C SER A 106 6.09 -2.67 -4.56
N PRO A 107 5.89 -1.36 -4.72
CA PRO A 107 6.57 -0.60 -5.75
C PRO A 107 8.10 -0.69 -5.53
N SER A 108 8.84 -0.73 -6.62
CA SER A 108 10.29 -0.70 -6.55
C SER A 108 10.81 0.64 -6.02
N THR A 109 11.98 0.63 -5.42
CA THR A 109 12.70 1.85 -4.99
C THR A 109 12.74 2.93 -6.08
N GLN A 110 12.96 2.51 -7.34
CA GLN A 110 12.99 3.43 -8.47
C GLN A 110 11.64 4.09 -8.73
N GLN A 111 10.54 3.33 -8.66
CA GLN A 111 9.19 3.86 -8.81
C GLN A 111 8.87 4.87 -7.69
N ILE A 112 9.18 4.51 -6.44
CA ILE A 112 8.97 5.40 -5.28
C ILE A 112 9.72 6.71 -5.45
N CYS A 113 11.01 6.66 -5.77
CA CYS A 113 11.83 7.86 -6.01
C CYS A 113 11.29 8.71 -7.17
N SER A 114 10.88 8.07 -8.27
CA SER A 114 10.33 8.78 -9.43
C SER A 114 9.04 9.52 -9.07
N VAL A 115 8.13 8.86 -8.35
CA VAL A 115 6.88 9.47 -7.88
C VAL A 115 7.17 10.60 -6.90
N ALA A 116 8.06 10.39 -5.93
CA ALA A 116 8.42 11.40 -4.94
C ALA A 116 8.98 12.67 -5.60
N ARG A 117 9.93 12.54 -6.52
CA ARG A 117 10.49 13.68 -7.27
C ARG A 117 9.44 14.46 -8.05
N SER A 118 8.39 13.79 -8.54
CA SER A 118 7.33 14.43 -9.33
C SER A 118 6.46 15.42 -8.55
N VAL A 119 6.53 15.37 -7.21
CA VAL A 119 5.73 16.18 -6.28
C VAL A 119 6.56 16.86 -5.18
N ALA A 120 7.85 16.54 -5.07
CA ALA A 120 8.75 17.11 -4.07
C ALA A 120 8.82 18.63 -4.14
N THR A 121 9.03 19.25 -2.99
CA THR A 121 9.33 20.66 -2.80
C THR A 121 10.59 20.80 -1.95
N ASP A 122 11.02 22.01 -1.71
CA ASP A 122 12.10 22.38 -0.79
C ASP A 122 11.80 21.98 0.67
N ALA A 123 10.50 21.89 1.05
CA ALA A 123 10.08 21.41 2.37
C ALA A 123 10.25 19.89 2.55
N GLY A 124 10.52 19.15 1.49
CA GLY A 124 10.80 17.73 1.52
C GLY A 124 9.59 16.81 1.29
N VAL A 125 9.80 15.52 1.54
CA VAL A 125 8.86 14.43 1.27
C VAL A 125 8.62 13.60 2.53
N LEU A 126 7.36 13.35 2.85
CA LEU A 126 6.95 12.30 3.78
C LEU A 126 6.54 11.06 2.98
N LEU A 127 7.22 9.94 3.18
CA LEU A 127 6.82 8.63 2.69
C LEU A 127 5.96 7.93 3.74
N SER A 128 4.80 7.35 3.35
CA SER A 128 3.97 6.58 4.28
C SER A 128 3.31 5.39 3.60
N TYR A 129 3.28 4.26 4.28
CA TYR A 129 2.81 2.97 3.76
C TYR A 129 2.49 2.00 4.91
N GLY A 130 1.71 0.95 4.63
CA GLY A 130 1.47 -0.14 5.56
C GLY A 130 2.73 -0.97 5.82
N ASN A 131 2.98 -1.37 7.06
CA ASN A 131 4.19 -2.05 7.48
C ASN A 131 4.26 -3.50 6.95
N TYR A 132 4.71 -3.67 5.71
CA TYR A 132 4.99 -4.96 5.07
C TYR A 132 6.47 -5.03 4.64
N ALA A 133 7.07 -6.21 4.71
CA ALA A 133 8.51 -6.38 4.51
C ALA A 133 9.02 -5.85 3.16
N GLY A 134 8.29 -6.06 2.08
CA GLY A 134 8.64 -5.55 0.75
C GLY A 134 8.60 -4.03 0.68
N ASP A 135 7.56 -3.43 1.27
CA ASP A 135 7.41 -1.97 1.32
C ASP A 135 8.50 -1.35 2.21
N VAL A 136 8.75 -1.92 3.38
CA VAL A 136 9.83 -1.47 4.27
C VAL A 136 11.15 -1.42 3.52
N LEU A 137 11.54 -2.50 2.85
CA LEU A 137 12.80 -2.55 2.12
C LEU A 137 12.89 -1.48 1.02
N ASN A 138 11.86 -1.39 0.18
CA ASN A 138 11.88 -0.50 -0.98
C ASN A 138 11.75 0.98 -0.60
N PHE A 139 10.91 1.31 0.40
CA PHE A 139 10.74 2.69 0.85
C PHE A 139 11.93 3.19 1.67
N ASP A 140 12.57 2.34 2.49
CA ASP A 140 13.79 2.72 3.22
C ASP A 140 14.93 3.03 2.25
N LEU A 141 15.12 2.22 1.21
CA LEU A 141 16.08 2.50 0.15
C LEU A 141 15.73 3.76 -0.65
N ALA A 142 14.44 4.02 -0.85
CA ALA A 142 13.99 5.23 -1.53
C ALA A 142 14.24 6.48 -0.68
N GLN A 143 13.96 6.43 0.62
CA GLN A 143 14.28 7.51 1.55
C GLN A 143 15.76 7.85 1.50
N GLN A 144 16.64 6.85 1.61
CA GLN A 144 18.08 7.08 1.56
C GLN A 144 18.51 7.76 0.25
N ARG A 145 18.03 7.27 -0.90
CA ARG A 145 18.34 7.87 -2.21
C ARG A 145 17.86 9.30 -2.34
N LEU A 146 16.65 9.61 -1.85
CA LEU A 146 16.13 10.96 -1.90
C LEU A 146 16.97 11.92 -1.04
N ILE A 147 17.40 11.46 0.14
CA ILE A 147 18.30 12.24 1.01
C ILE A 147 19.66 12.46 0.33
N ASP A 148 20.25 11.44 -0.28
CA ASP A 148 21.52 11.53 -1.01
C ASP A 148 21.43 12.51 -2.20
N GLU A 149 20.23 12.67 -2.77
CA GLU A 149 19.93 13.66 -3.84
C GLU A 149 19.63 15.07 -3.30
N GLY A 150 19.69 15.28 -1.98
CA GLY A 150 19.43 16.56 -1.35
C GLY A 150 17.93 16.87 -1.11
N ILE A 151 17.05 15.88 -1.25
CA ILE A 151 15.61 16.02 -0.94
C ILE A 151 15.38 15.57 0.50
N PRO A 152 15.00 16.48 1.44
CA PRO A 152 14.66 16.08 2.80
C PRO A 152 13.55 15.03 2.80
N CYS A 153 13.74 13.91 3.51
CA CYS A 153 12.79 12.82 3.49
C CYS A 153 12.63 12.17 4.86
N ARG A 154 11.38 11.82 5.21
CA ARG A 154 11.02 11.03 6.40
C ARG A 154 10.07 9.92 6.00
N THR A 155 10.04 8.86 6.81
CA THR A 155 9.12 7.73 6.62
C THR A 155 8.28 7.51 7.87
N VAL A 156 6.97 7.29 7.67
CA VAL A 156 6.04 6.82 8.70
C VAL A 156 5.38 5.54 8.22
N ARG A 157 5.59 4.45 8.98
CA ARG A 157 5.00 3.12 8.73
C ARG A 157 3.72 2.99 9.55
N VAL A 158 2.67 2.47 8.94
CA VAL A 158 1.40 2.23 9.61
C VAL A 158 1.39 0.82 10.20
N THR A 159 1.05 0.70 11.48
CA THR A 159 1.15 -0.54 12.27
C THR A 159 -0.12 -0.78 13.11
N ASP A 160 -1.29 -0.55 12.54
CA ASP A 160 -2.58 -0.57 13.25
C ASP A 160 -3.17 -1.96 13.48
N ASP A 161 -2.70 -3.00 12.78
CA ASP A 161 -3.26 -4.35 12.90
C ASP A 161 -2.85 -5.04 14.21
N VAL A 162 -3.67 -4.85 15.23
CA VAL A 162 -3.46 -5.45 16.55
C VAL A 162 -3.49 -6.98 16.56
N CYS A 163 -4.06 -7.61 15.53
CA CYS A 163 -4.13 -9.06 15.39
C CYS A 163 -2.85 -9.69 14.84
N SER A 164 -2.02 -8.91 14.13
CA SER A 164 -0.82 -9.44 13.45
C SER A 164 0.40 -9.58 14.36
N ALA A 165 0.44 -8.90 15.52
CA ALA A 165 1.48 -9.08 16.53
C ALA A 165 1.02 -8.58 17.92
N PRO A 166 1.55 -9.17 19.02
CA PRO A 166 1.22 -8.77 20.39
C PRO A 166 1.73 -7.35 20.70
N SER A 167 1.21 -6.75 21.78
CA SER A 167 1.58 -5.38 22.17
C SER A 167 3.08 -5.20 22.46
N SER A 168 3.76 -6.25 22.95
CA SER A 168 5.21 -6.25 23.17
C SER A 168 6.02 -6.16 21.86
N GLU A 169 5.41 -6.47 20.73
CA GLU A 169 6.01 -6.44 19.38
C GLU A 169 5.22 -5.52 18.44
N ALA A 170 4.60 -4.45 18.95
CA ALA A 170 3.76 -3.55 18.15
C ALA A 170 4.43 -3.03 16.88
N HIS A 171 5.76 -2.84 16.90
CA HIS A 171 6.55 -2.42 15.73
C HIS A 171 6.54 -3.44 14.56
N LYS A 172 6.13 -4.70 14.82
CA LYS A 172 5.97 -5.74 13.79
C LYS A 172 4.56 -5.81 13.22
N ARG A 173 3.61 -5.07 13.80
CA ARG A 173 2.23 -5.07 13.31
C ARG A 173 2.16 -4.55 11.90
N ARG A 174 1.22 -5.09 11.14
CA ARG A 174 0.93 -4.64 9.77
C ARG A 174 0.06 -3.39 9.78
N GLY A 175 0.12 -2.64 8.67
CA GLY A 175 -0.79 -1.53 8.38
C GLY A 175 -1.95 -2.01 7.53
N ILE A 176 -3.17 -1.66 7.89
CA ILE A 176 -4.40 -2.02 7.16
C ILE A 176 -5.32 -0.79 7.07
N ALA A 177 -6.33 -0.69 7.92
CA ALA A 177 -7.32 0.38 7.87
C ALA A 177 -6.78 1.72 8.40
N GLY A 178 -5.81 1.68 9.31
CA GLY A 178 -5.12 2.86 9.85
C GLY A 178 -4.40 3.69 8.79
N ASP A 179 -4.03 3.09 7.67
CA ASP A 179 -3.45 3.79 6.51
C ASP A 179 -4.24 5.05 6.16
N LEU A 180 -5.58 4.98 6.08
CA LEU A 180 -6.42 6.11 5.72
C LEU A 180 -6.34 7.25 6.76
N ALA A 181 -6.33 6.92 8.06
CA ALA A 181 -6.24 7.91 9.14
C ALA A 181 -4.88 8.61 9.12
N VAL A 182 -3.80 7.86 9.02
CA VAL A 182 -2.42 8.36 8.95
C VAL A 182 -2.22 9.24 7.72
N PHE A 183 -2.65 8.79 6.53
CA PHE A 183 -2.52 9.56 5.30
C PHE A 183 -3.33 10.86 5.34
N ARG A 184 -4.53 10.81 5.94
CA ARG A 184 -5.38 12.01 6.13
C ARG A 184 -4.73 12.99 7.10
N ALA A 185 -4.18 12.52 8.21
CA ALA A 185 -3.48 13.37 9.19
C ALA A 185 -2.24 14.02 8.58
N ALA A 186 -1.44 13.27 7.84
CA ALA A 186 -0.27 13.77 7.12
C ALA A 186 -0.65 14.81 6.05
N GLY A 187 -1.68 14.52 5.24
CA GLY A 187 -2.15 15.43 4.19
C GLY A 187 -2.70 16.73 4.76
N TRP A 188 -3.45 16.64 5.86
CA TRP A 188 -3.93 17.84 6.58
C TRP A 188 -2.76 18.66 7.12
N ALA A 189 -1.81 18.04 7.82
CA ALA A 189 -0.66 18.72 8.41
C ALA A 189 0.20 19.43 7.34
N SER A 190 0.43 18.74 6.20
CA SER A 190 1.09 19.37 5.05
C SER A 190 0.33 20.59 4.53
N ALA A 191 -1.01 20.51 4.44
CA ALA A 191 -1.83 21.63 3.96
C ALA A 191 -1.81 22.83 4.90
N GLN A 192 -1.50 22.63 6.20
CA GLN A 192 -1.28 23.74 7.16
C GLN A 192 0.11 24.39 7.02
N GLY A 193 0.99 23.87 6.16
CA GLY A 193 2.34 24.39 5.98
C GLY A 193 3.31 24.01 7.10
N PHE A 194 3.04 22.96 7.87
CA PHE A 194 3.97 22.47 8.88
C PHE A 194 5.24 21.88 8.23
N ASP A 195 6.37 21.98 8.94
CA ASP A 195 7.64 21.39 8.51
C ASP A 195 7.61 19.86 8.50
N LEU A 196 8.61 19.25 7.87
CA LEU A 196 8.67 17.81 7.64
C LEU A 196 8.65 16.98 8.94
N ASP A 197 9.35 17.43 9.99
CA ASP A 197 9.40 16.70 11.26
C ASP A 197 8.06 16.80 12.00
N THR A 198 7.40 17.94 11.94
CA THR A 198 6.06 18.15 12.50
C THR A 198 5.01 17.29 11.75
N VAL A 199 5.02 17.28 10.41
CA VAL A 199 4.11 16.44 9.60
C VAL A 199 4.32 14.97 9.91
N ALA A 200 5.58 14.51 9.96
CA ALA A 200 5.91 13.12 10.32
C ALA A 200 5.47 12.77 11.74
N GLY A 201 5.68 13.67 12.70
CA GLY A 201 5.25 13.49 14.08
C GLY A 201 3.73 13.42 14.27
N ILE A 202 2.96 14.19 13.50
CA ILE A 202 1.48 14.11 13.48
C ILE A 202 1.03 12.78 12.87
N ALA A 203 1.58 12.41 11.74
CA ALA A 203 1.28 11.14 11.06
C ALA A 203 1.60 9.91 11.94
N ALA A 204 2.71 9.96 12.68
CA ALA A 204 3.12 8.84 13.54
C ALA A 204 2.24 8.68 14.81
N ARG A 205 1.45 9.68 15.17
CA ARG A 205 0.52 9.63 16.33
C ARG A 205 -0.92 9.34 15.92
N ALA A 206 -1.23 9.37 14.65
CA ALA A 206 -2.55 9.06 14.12
C ALA A 206 -2.80 7.56 14.02
#